data_233aa41a632588b64debc7087c5f2128
#
_entry.id   233aa41a632588b64debc7087c5f2128
#
_cell.length_a   1.000
_cell.length_b   1.000
_cell.length_c   1.000
_cell.angle_alpha   90.00
_cell.angle_beta   90.00
_cell.angle_gamma   90.00
#
_symmetry.space_group_name_H-M   'P 1'
#
loop_
_entity.id
_entity.type
_entity.pdbx_description
1 polymer ?
#
loop_
_entity_poly.entity_id
_entity_poly.type
_entity_poly.pdbx_seq_one_letter_code
_entity_poly.pdbx_strand_id
1 'polypeptide(L)'
;MAPFSPRGDKSLRVIVTEMAAAGAYGEVLTFGTLAEALNLDPADPASRGRIRQAVAAARNCLLKNHSKTLVSDRNRGYRIALPGEFAGLAEAHRERGQRQFAKGLAVIEQAPVGDMTPAELARHRAVGMVLRNLSNRLSSAEQRLNDLEDAVYGPPRT
;
A
#
# COMPACT_ATOMS: atom_id res chain seq x y z
N MET A 1 3.45 28.94 10.18
CA MET A 1 3.83 27.90 11.15
C MET A 1 4.98 27.12 10.53
N ALA A 2 6.17 27.13 11.14
CA ALA A 2 7.28 26.32 10.67
C ALA A 2 6.91 24.84 10.77
N PRO A 3 7.26 23.99 9.79
CA PRO A 3 7.02 22.56 9.89
C PRO A 3 7.77 22.03 11.12
N PHE A 4 7.07 21.30 11.96
CA PHE A 4 7.66 20.68 13.14
C PHE A 4 8.76 19.71 12.73
N SER A 5 9.97 20.01 13.10
CA SER A 5 11.15 19.18 12.83
C SER A 5 11.63 18.53 14.12
N PRO A 6 11.52 17.21 14.28
CA PRO A 6 12.08 16.55 15.46
C PRO A 6 13.59 16.41 15.32
N ARG A 7 14.30 16.72 16.37
CA ARG A 7 15.76 16.50 16.53
C ARG A 7 16.61 16.75 15.27
N GLY A 8 17.06 17.98 15.08
CA GLY A 8 18.02 18.31 14.04
C GLY A 8 17.51 18.03 12.62
N ASP A 9 16.33 18.53 12.30
CA ASP A 9 15.75 18.58 10.95
C ASP A 9 15.41 17.23 10.27
N LYS A 10 15.54 16.09 10.94
CA LYS A 10 15.09 14.80 10.36
C LYS A 10 13.58 14.69 10.39
N SER A 11 12.95 14.47 9.22
CA SER A 11 11.52 14.15 9.16
C SER A 11 11.22 12.83 9.87
N LEU A 12 10.01 12.70 10.45
CA LEU A 12 9.56 11.46 11.12
C LEU A 12 9.75 10.23 10.22
N ARG A 13 9.55 10.38 8.91
CA ARG A 13 9.78 9.34 7.90
C ARG A 13 11.23 8.85 7.92
N VAL A 14 12.20 9.75 7.98
CA VAL A 14 13.64 9.39 7.92
C VAL A 14 14.01 8.58 9.15
N ILE A 15 13.56 8.99 10.32
CA ILE A 15 13.81 8.27 11.58
C ILE A 15 13.27 6.84 11.51
N VAL A 16 12.01 6.67 11.10
CA VAL A 16 11.40 5.33 10.94
C VAL A 16 12.14 4.50 9.89
N THR A 17 12.59 5.12 8.79
CA THR A 17 13.36 4.43 7.75
C THR A 17 14.69 3.94 8.30
N GLU A 18 15.45 4.77 9.01
CA GLU A 18 16.74 4.40 9.61
C GLU A 18 16.58 3.26 10.63
N MET A 19 15.58 3.35 11.52
CA MET A 19 15.29 2.30 12.50
C MET A 19 14.98 0.95 11.83
N ALA A 20 14.06 0.94 10.88
CA ALA A 20 13.67 -0.28 10.20
C ALA A 20 14.77 -0.82 9.26
N ALA A 21 15.59 0.05 8.67
CA ALA A 21 16.73 -0.37 7.86
C ALA A 21 17.79 -1.08 8.70
N ALA A 22 18.05 -0.60 9.91
CA ALA A 22 19.01 -1.20 10.85
C ALA A 22 18.48 -2.49 11.51
N GLY A 23 17.16 -2.61 11.70
CA GLY A 23 16.54 -3.76 12.38
C GLY A 23 16.60 -5.05 11.56
N ALA A 24 16.47 -6.20 12.23
CA ALA A 24 16.43 -7.51 11.58
C ALA A 24 15.04 -7.81 10.98
N TYR A 25 14.98 -8.72 9.99
CA TYR A 25 13.69 -9.25 9.51
C TYR A 25 12.94 -9.94 10.65
N GLY A 26 11.66 -9.67 10.78
CA GLY A 26 10.82 -10.17 11.88
C GLY A 26 10.86 -9.32 13.15
N GLU A 27 11.77 -8.36 13.26
CA GLU A 27 11.85 -7.48 14.42
C GLU A 27 10.61 -6.58 14.54
N VAL A 28 10.15 -6.39 15.78
CA VAL A 28 8.96 -5.59 16.09
C VAL A 28 9.38 -4.22 16.63
N LEU A 29 9.05 -3.19 15.90
CA LEU A 29 9.13 -1.80 16.33
C LEU A 29 7.83 -1.45 17.07
N THR A 30 7.88 -1.47 18.40
CA THR A 30 6.69 -1.20 19.22
C THR A 30 6.22 0.24 19.10
N PHE A 31 4.95 0.51 19.42
CA PHE A 31 4.44 1.88 19.48
C PHE A 31 5.23 2.75 20.46
N GLY A 32 5.66 2.17 21.60
CA GLY A 32 6.49 2.86 22.59
C GLY A 32 7.85 3.25 22.02
N THR A 33 8.57 2.28 21.42
CA THR A 33 9.88 2.51 20.81
C THR A 33 9.80 3.55 19.68
N LEU A 34 8.75 3.49 18.88
CA LEU A 34 8.53 4.47 17.80
C LEU A 34 8.19 5.86 18.36
N ALA A 35 7.35 5.95 19.38
CA ALA A 35 7.02 7.21 20.03
C ALA A 35 8.26 7.88 20.61
N GLU A 36 9.08 7.13 21.33
CA GLU A 36 10.33 7.61 21.91
C GLU A 36 11.29 8.13 20.83
N ALA A 37 11.54 7.33 19.79
CA ALA A 37 12.43 7.72 18.70
C ALA A 37 11.94 8.95 17.94
N LEU A 38 10.62 9.10 17.79
CA LEU A 38 9.99 10.24 17.13
C LEU A 38 9.76 11.45 18.06
N ASN A 39 10.16 11.34 19.33
CA ASN A 39 9.94 12.34 20.38
C ASN A 39 8.45 12.72 20.52
N LEU A 40 7.57 11.70 20.53
CA LEU A 40 6.14 11.81 20.70
C LEU A 40 5.73 11.28 22.08
N ASP A 41 4.70 11.88 22.67
CA ASP A 41 4.12 11.35 23.91
C ASP A 41 3.33 10.07 23.60
N PRO A 42 3.70 8.91 24.15
CA PRO A 42 2.99 7.65 23.91
C PRO A 42 1.57 7.64 24.50
N ALA A 43 1.28 8.50 25.47
CA ALA A 43 -0.03 8.64 26.10
C ALA A 43 -0.99 9.51 25.25
N ASP A 44 -0.47 10.35 24.36
CA ASP A 44 -1.29 11.18 23.47
C ASP A 44 -1.89 10.33 22.34
N PRO A 45 -3.23 10.24 22.22
CA PRO A 45 -3.90 9.53 21.14
C PRO A 45 -3.49 10.00 19.72
N ALA A 46 -3.14 11.28 19.55
CA ALA A 46 -2.68 11.84 18.29
C ALA A 46 -1.33 11.26 17.85
N SER A 47 -0.48 10.86 18.80
CA SER A 47 0.82 10.26 18.52
C SER A 47 0.73 8.99 17.69
N ARG A 48 -0.28 8.13 17.91
CA ARG A 48 -0.53 6.94 17.10
C ARG A 48 -0.83 7.28 15.64
N GLY A 49 -1.57 8.35 15.40
CA GLY A 49 -1.86 8.84 14.05
C GLY A 49 -0.58 9.29 13.34
N ARG A 50 0.27 10.04 14.03
CA ARG A 50 1.57 10.53 13.51
C ARG A 50 2.54 9.38 13.21
N ILE A 51 2.61 8.36 14.09
CA ILE A 51 3.40 7.15 13.86
C ILE A 51 2.91 6.42 12.60
N ARG A 52 1.58 6.22 12.43
CA ARG A 52 1.02 5.57 11.23
C ARG A 52 1.40 6.32 9.95
N GLN A 53 1.33 7.65 9.96
CA GLN A 53 1.72 8.48 8.82
C GLN A 53 3.21 8.36 8.52
N ALA A 54 4.06 8.41 9.54
CA ALA A 54 5.52 8.27 9.38
C ALA A 54 5.89 6.89 8.82
N VAL A 55 5.26 5.82 9.32
CA VAL A 55 5.45 4.45 8.82
C VAL A 55 4.96 4.31 7.38
N ALA A 56 3.79 4.83 7.06
CA ALA A 56 3.26 4.79 5.69
C ALA A 56 4.20 5.51 4.70
N ALA A 57 4.74 6.66 5.09
CA ALA A 57 5.70 7.41 4.27
C ALA A 57 7.07 6.71 4.16
N ALA A 58 7.50 5.95 5.18
CA ALA A 58 8.76 5.23 5.18
C ALA A 58 8.75 3.98 4.29
N ARG A 59 7.61 3.30 4.13
CA ARG A 59 7.49 2.00 3.42
C ARG A 59 8.10 2.01 2.02
N ASN A 60 7.81 3.02 1.22
CA ASN A 60 8.34 3.10 -0.14
C ASN A 60 9.87 3.28 -0.17
N CYS A 61 10.42 4.05 0.77
CA CYS A 61 11.86 4.25 0.89
C CYS A 61 12.55 2.96 1.35
N LEU A 62 12.00 2.28 2.34
CA LEU A 62 12.47 0.98 2.83
C LEU A 62 12.47 -0.08 1.73
N LEU A 63 11.38 -0.17 0.96
CA LEU A 63 11.27 -1.15 -0.11
C LEU A 63 12.32 -0.90 -1.21
N LYS A 64 12.47 0.35 -1.66
CA LYS A 64 13.38 0.70 -2.75
C LYS A 64 14.86 0.61 -2.38
N ASN A 65 15.22 1.02 -1.16
CA ASN A 65 16.61 1.21 -0.79
C ASN A 65 17.17 0.10 0.10
N HIS A 66 16.29 -0.66 0.77
CA HIS A 66 16.70 -1.64 1.79
C HIS A 66 16.07 -3.02 1.60
N SER A 67 15.23 -3.21 0.57
CA SER A 67 14.46 -4.45 0.33
C SER A 67 13.66 -4.91 1.56
N LYS A 68 13.20 -3.95 2.37
CA LYS A 68 12.42 -4.15 3.59
C LYS A 68 11.07 -3.45 3.48
N THR A 69 10.09 -3.91 4.24
CA THR A 69 8.83 -3.19 4.45
C THR A 69 8.30 -3.44 5.86
N LEU A 70 7.38 -2.58 6.30
CA LEU A 70 6.77 -2.67 7.61
C LEU A 70 5.33 -3.18 7.49
N VAL A 71 5.00 -4.23 8.21
CA VAL A 71 3.64 -4.76 8.36
C VAL A 71 3.10 -4.43 9.75
N SER A 72 1.79 -4.23 9.85
CA SER A 72 1.16 -3.95 11.14
C SER A 72 1.18 -5.21 12.00
N ASP A 73 1.67 -5.09 13.23
CA ASP A 73 1.54 -6.10 14.27
C ASP A 73 0.48 -5.63 15.26
N ARG A 74 -0.66 -6.35 15.30
CA ARG A 74 -1.85 -5.93 16.04
C ARG A 74 -1.50 -5.60 17.49
N ASN A 75 -1.89 -4.40 17.92
CA ASN A 75 -1.73 -3.85 19.26
C ASN A 75 -0.27 -3.66 19.75
N ARG A 76 0.74 -4.12 19.02
CA ARG A 76 2.15 -4.01 19.41
C ARG A 76 2.88 -2.89 18.71
N GLY A 77 2.63 -2.72 17.41
CA GLY A 77 3.34 -1.74 16.57
C GLY A 77 3.45 -2.16 15.12
N TYR A 78 4.67 -2.19 14.63
CA TYR A 78 5.01 -2.62 13.27
C TYR A 78 6.17 -3.59 13.29
N ARG A 79 6.09 -4.61 12.47
CA ARG A 79 7.13 -5.61 12.31
C ARG A 79 7.78 -5.44 10.93
N ILE A 80 9.10 -5.63 10.86
CA ILE A 80 9.82 -5.73 9.59
C ILE A 80 9.42 -7.06 8.96
N ALA A 81 8.81 -7.01 7.76
CA ALA A 81 8.29 -8.20 7.08
C ALA A 81 9.41 -9.21 6.81
N LEU A 82 9.10 -10.49 6.97
CA LEU A 82 10.00 -11.57 6.58
C LEU A 82 10.10 -11.67 5.05
N PRO A 83 11.23 -12.10 4.49
CA PRO A 83 11.39 -12.26 3.04
C PRO A 83 10.30 -13.13 2.40
N GLY A 84 9.88 -14.21 3.05
CA GLY A 84 8.82 -15.10 2.54
C GLY A 84 7.42 -14.47 2.51
N GLU A 85 7.20 -13.34 3.17
CA GLU A 85 5.89 -12.67 3.19
C GLU A 85 5.68 -11.72 2.00
N PHE A 86 6.73 -11.41 1.24
CA PHE A 86 6.64 -10.41 0.16
C PHE A 86 5.66 -10.81 -0.94
N ALA A 87 5.58 -12.09 -1.28
CA ALA A 87 4.60 -12.58 -2.25
C ALA A 87 3.16 -12.33 -1.78
N GLY A 88 2.83 -12.67 -0.54
CA GLY A 88 1.51 -12.41 0.04
C GLY A 88 1.18 -10.91 0.17
N LEU A 89 2.18 -10.07 0.46
CA LEU A 89 2.01 -8.62 0.48
C LEU A 89 1.71 -8.07 -0.93
N ALA A 90 2.41 -8.55 -1.95
CA ALA A 90 2.17 -8.17 -3.35
C ALA A 90 0.75 -8.60 -3.78
N GLU A 91 0.33 -9.81 -3.43
CA GLU A 91 -1.01 -10.32 -3.70
C GLU A 91 -2.10 -9.46 -3.04
N ALA A 92 -1.95 -9.11 -1.76
CA ALA A 92 -2.88 -8.22 -1.08
C ALA A 92 -2.96 -6.81 -1.72
N HIS A 93 -1.85 -6.31 -2.28
CA HIS A 93 -1.84 -5.08 -3.06
C HIS A 93 -2.58 -5.23 -4.40
N ARG A 94 -2.38 -6.34 -5.10
CA ARG A 94 -3.08 -6.67 -6.36
C ARG A 94 -4.59 -6.69 -6.15
N GLU A 95 -5.08 -7.46 -5.18
CA GLU A 95 -6.50 -7.52 -4.86
C GLU A 95 -7.12 -6.17 -4.48
N ARG A 96 -6.36 -5.36 -3.72
CA ARG A 96 -6.81 -4.01 -3.37
C ARG A 96 -6.92 -3.12 -4.60
N GLY A 97 -5.96 -3.22 -5.51
CA GLY A 97 -5.98 -2.54 -6.80
C GLY A 97 -7.23 -2.91 -7.61
N GLN A 98 -7.53 -4.20 -7.75
CA GLN A 98 -8.73 -4.70 -8.45
C GLN A 98 -10.03 -4.16 -7.85
N ARG A 99 -10.16 -4.18 -6.52
CA ARG A 99 -11.33 -3.59 -5.85
C ARG A 99 -11.49 -2.11 -6.13
N GLN A 100 -10.39 -1.35 -6.24
CA GLN A 100 -10.43 0.07 -6.59
C GLN A 100 -10.83 0.29 -8.06
N PHE A 101 -10.34 -0.54 -8.98
CA PHE A 101 -10.77 -0.50 -10.38
C PHE A 101 -12.25 -0.80 -10.54
N ALA A 102 -12.77 -1.83 -9.88
CA ALA A 102 -14.19 -2.18 -9.92
C ALA A 102 -15.07 -1.03 -9.39
N LYS A 103 -14.65 -0.38 -8.30
CA LYS A 103 -15.35 0.82 -7.80
C LYS A 103 -15.32 1.98 -8.80
N GLY A 104 -14.19 2.21 -9.44
CA GLY A 104 -14.06 3.26 -10.47
C GLY A 104 -14.99 3.01 -11.66
N LEU A 105 -15.08 1.76 -12.12
CA LEU A 105 -16.03 1.37 -13.18
C LEU A 105 -17.48 1.59 -12.76
N ALA A 106 -17.86 1.17 -11.56
CA ALA A 106 -19.21 1.36 -11.06
C ALA A 106 -19.61 2.85 -10.99
N VAL A 107 -18.67 3.74 -10.60
CA VAL A 107 -18.90 5.20 -10.61
C VAL A 107 -19.16 5.70 -12.04
N ILE A 108 -18.40 5.22 -13.02
CA ILE A 108 -18.58 5.59 -14.43
C ILE A 108 -19.92 5.07 -14.97
N GLU A 109 -20.29 3.84 -14.67
CA GLU A 109 -21.51 3.21 -15.19
C GLU A 109 -22.79 3.79 -14.59
N GLN A 110 -22.74 4.27 -13.35
CA GLN A 110 -23.89 4.84 -12.64
C GLN A 110 -23.97 6.38 -12.73
N ALA A 111 -23.06 7.02 -13.45
CA ALA A 111 -23.06 8.47 -13.55
C ALA A 111 -24.30 9.00 -14.32
N PRO A 112 -24.90 10.10 -13.89
CA PRO A 112 -26.07 10.70 -14.53
C PRO A 112 -25.65 11.45 -15.82
N VAL A 113 -25.41 10.70 -16.88
CA VAL A 113 -24.89 11.24 -18.16
C VAL A 113 -25.84 12.24 -18.83
N GLY A 114 -27.13 12.22 -18.50
CA GLY A 114 -28.12 13.15 -19.03
C GLY A 114 -27.91 14.60 -18.60
N ASP A 115 -27.26 14.82 -17.47
CA ASP A 115 -27.02 16.16 -16.91
C ASP A 115 -25.63 16.71 -17.25
N MET A 116 -24.85 15.97 -18.03
CA MET A 116 -23.48 16.35 -18.39
C MET A 116 -23.44 17.28 -19.60
N THR A 117 -22.59 18.26 -19.55
CA THR A 117 -22.21 19.05 -20.73
C THR A 117 -21.49 18.16 -21.77
N PRO A 118 -21.44 18.56 -23.06
CA PRO A 118 -20.72 17.79 -24.09
C PRO A 118 -19.26 17.51 -23.74
N ALA A 119 -18.56 18.45 -23.10
CA ALA A 119 -17.18 18.29 -22.70
C ALA A 119 -17.03 17.28 -21.55
N GLU A 120 -17.91 17.32 -20.55
CA GLU A 120 -17.94 16.36 -19.44
C GLU A 120 -18.27 14.97 -19.94
N LEU A 121 -19.24 14.84 -20.84
CA LEU A 121 -19.62 13.57 -21.44
C LEU A 121 -18.45 12.96 -22.26
N ALA A 122 -17.71 13.77 -23.02
CA ALA A 122 -16.54 13.31 -23.75
C ALA A 122 -15.45 12.79 -22.79
N ARG A 123 -15.16 13.53 -21.73
CA ARG A 123 -14.21 13.11 -20.67
C ARG A 123 -14.67 11.84 -19.97
N HIS A 124 -15.95 11.76 -19.60
CA HIS A 124 -16.56 10.59 -18.96
C HIS A 124 -16.39 9.32 -19.83
N ARG A 125 -16.70 9.41 -21.14
CA ARG A 125 -16.53 8.31 -22.10
C ARG A 125 -15.07 7.88 -22.21
N ALA A 126 -14.13 8.83 -22.29
CA ALA A 126 -12.71 8.55 -22.39
C ALA A 126 -12.19 7.81 -21.15
N VAL A 127 -12.55 8.27 -19.93
CA VAL A 127 -12.18 7.62 -18.67
C VAL A 127 -12.80 6.22 -18.58
N GLY A 128 -14.07 6.07 -18.93
CA GLY A 128 -14.77 4.77 -18.95
C GLY A 128 -14.11 3.77 -19.90
N MET A 129 -13.69 4.22 -21.09
CA MET A 129 -12.97 3.36 -22.03
C MET A 129 -11.62 2.89 -21.48
N VAL A 130 -10.84 3.79 -20.87
CA VAL A 130 -9.55 3.44 -20.26
C VAL A 130 -9.74 2.43 -19.14
N LEU A 131 -10.70 2.65 -18.22
CA LEU A 131 -10.96 1.74 -17.11
C LEU A 131 -11.41 0.35 -17.60
N ARG A 132 -12.32 0.27 -18.59
CA ARG A 132 -12.74 -1.02 -19.17
C ARG A 132 -11.57 -1.76 -19.81
N ASN A 133 -10.74 -1.07 -20.59
CA ASN A 133 -9.56 -1.69 -21.21
C ASN A 133 -8.57 -2.23 -20.16
N LEU A 134 -8.33 -1.48 -19.08
CA LEU A 134 -7.47 -1.92 -17.99
C LEU A 134 -8.07 -3.13 -17.26
N SER A 135 -9.37 -3.12 -16.98
CA SER A 135 -10.07 -4.25 -16.36
C SER A 135 -9.94 -5.53 -17.19
N ASN A 136 -10.20 -5.44 -18.50
CA ASN A 136 -10.08 -6.59 -19.41
C ASN A 136 -8.64 -7.14 -19.46
N ARG A 137 -7.64 -6.26 -19.46
CA ARG A 137 -6.23 -6.67 -19.44
C ARG A 137 -5.85 -7.35 -18.14
N LEU A 138 -6.34 -6.86 -17.01
CA LEU A 138 -6.12 -7.47 -15.70
C LEU A 138 -6.72 -8.87 -15.66
N SER A 139 -7.98 -9.03 -16.04
CA SER A 139 -8.63 -10.35 -16.07
C SER A 139 -7.90 -11.34 -16.99
N SER A 140 -7.45 -10.90 -18.16
CA SER A 140 -6.69 -11.75 -19.09
C SER A 140 -5.32 -12.15 -18.50
N ALA A 141 -4.65 -11.23 -17.79
CA ALA A 141 -3.37 -11.52 -17.14
C ALA A 141 -3.54 -12.52 -15.99
N GLU A 142 -4.64 -12.40 -15.23
CA GLU A 142 -4.98 -13.33 -14.14
C GLU A 142 -5.25 -14.74 -14.67
N GLN A 143 -6.02 -14.84 -15.73
CA GLN A 143 -6.29 -16.13 -16.34
C GLN A 143 -5.00 -16.82 -16.79
N ARG A 144 -4.08 -16.07 -17.42
CA ARG A 144 -2.76 -16.58 -17.80
C ARG A 144 -1.91 -17.00 -16.60
N LEU A 145 -1.98 -16.28 -15.49
CA LEU A 145 -1.27 -16.63 -14.27
C LEU A 145 -1.81 -17.94 -13.70
N ASN A 146 -3.12 -18.06 -13.59
CA ASN A 146 -3.76 -19.30 -13.12
C ASN A 146 -3.42 -20.49 -14.01
N ASP A 147 -3.47 -20.30 -15.34
CA ASP A 147 -3.09 -21.34 -16.32
C ASP A 147 -1.63 -21.79 -16.15
N LEU A 148 -0.72 -20.85 -15.83
CA LEU A 148 0.69 -21.15 -15.56
C LEU A 148 0.87 -21.85 -14.21
N GLU A 149 0.16 -21.43 -13.17
CA GLU A 149 0.19 -22.09 -11.85
C GLU A 149 -0.32 -23.52 -11.95
N ASP A 150 -1.42 -23.75 -12.66
CA ASP A 150 -1.96 -25.08 -12.92
C ASP A 150 -1.00 -25.95 -13.75
N ALA A 151 -0.24 -25.36 -14.68
CA ALA A 151 0.75 -26.08 -15.46
C ALA A 151 2.00 -26.45 -14.65
N VAL A 152 2.38 -25.65 -13.68
CA VAL A 152 3.59 -25.84 -12.85
C VAL A 152 3.31 -26.67 -11.60
N TYR A 153 2.19 -26.45 -10.95
CA TYR A 153 1.84 -27.04 -9.64
C TYR A 153 0.61 -27.95 -9.68
N GLY A 154 -0.09 -28.00 -10.81
CA GLY A 154 -1.26 -28.88 -10.97
C GLY A 154 -0.87 -30.36 -10.92
N PRO A 155 -1.81 -31.26 -10.58
CA PRO A 155 -1.55 -32.69 -10.59
C PRO A 155 -1.12 -33.12 -11.99
N PRO A 156 -0.18 -34.13 -12.11
CA PRO A 156 0.27 -34.60 -13.41
C PRO A 156 -0.92 -35.04 -14.24
N ARG A 157 -1.04 -34.48 -15.44
CA ARG A 157 -2.07 -34.90 -16.41
C ARG A 157 -1.78 -36.36 -16.78
N THR A 158 -2.61 -37.29 -16.26
CA THR A 158 -2.63 -38.70 -16.62
C THR A 158 -3.15 -38.88 -18.02
#